data_a129c3d627ce71bcc4967af8a9624d3f
#
_entry.id   a129c3d627ce71bcc4967af8a9624d3f
#
_cell.length_a   1.000
_cell.length_b   1.000
_cell.length_c   1.000
_cell.angle_alpha   90.00
_cell.angle_beta   90.00
_cell.angle_gamma   90.00
#
_symmetry.space_group_name_H-M   'P 1'
#
loop_
_entity.id
_entity.type
_entity.pdbx_description
1 polymer ?
#
loop_
_entity_poly.entity_id
_entity_poly.type
_entity_poly.pdbx_seq_one_letter_code
_entity_poly.pdbx_strand_id
1 'polypeptide(L)'
;MSNLTKKALLAAFGELIEEKPFNKITITDLTKKCGLNRMTFYYHFDDIYELMIWGLESQMLEVSRDCVNYENWKTGYLRVFYFGLERKTYIKKIFQTIEQEHLEHYLNKIAERMVLAVIEDKCGSNMLSEDDKLFTAQTCAYVLVGILVSWVSRGMKEAPEIMVRRTGRLLDGMIDRAINESE
;
A
#
# COMPACT_ATOMS: atom_id res chain seq x y z
N MET A 1 -23.78 2.24 -5.79
CA MET A 1 -23.41 2.06 -7.22
C MET A 1 -21.96 2.45 -7.54
N SER A 2 -21.41 3.51 -6.97
CA SER A 2 -20.03 3.99 -7.24
C SER A 2 -18.91 2.94 -7.04
N ASN A 3 -18.95 2.13 -5.98
CA ASN A 3 -17.87 1.19 -5.66
C ASN A 3 -17.83 -0.04 -6.60
N LEU A 4 -18.97 -0.50 -7.11
CA LEU A 4 -19.04 -1.62 -8.07
C LEU A 4 -18.40 -1.24 -9.41
N THR A 5 -18.65 -0.03 -9.89
CA THR A 5 -18.05 0.49 -11.13
C THR A 5 -16.55 0.61 -11.01
N LYS A 6 -16.04 1.16 -9.90
CA LYS A 6 -14.60 1.25 -9.64
C LYS A 6 -13.94 -0.14 -9.61
N LYS A 7 -14.55 -1.11 -8.95
CA LYS A 7 -14.08 -2.49 -8.90
C LYS A 7 -14.08 -3.17 -10.28
N ALA A 8 -15.10 -2.93 -11.10
CA ALA A 8 -15.16 -3.46 -12.46
C ALA A 8 -14.03 -2.87 -13.34
N LEU A 9 -13.78 -1.58 -13.26
CA LEU A 9 -12.68 -0.92 -13.95
C LEU A 9 -11.31 -1.44 -13.49
N LEU A 10 -11.14 -1.66 -12.18
CA LEU A 10 -9.91 -2.24 -11.62
C LEU A 10 -9.68 -3.69 -12.09
N ALA A 11 -10.73 -4.50 -12.14
CA ALA A 11 -10.65 -5.87 -12.65
C ALA A 11 -10.23 -5.89 -14.11
N ALA A 12 -10.87 -5.05 -14.96
CA ALA A 12 -10.49 -4.90 -16.36
C ALA A 12 -9.05 -4.42 -16.53
N PHE A 13 -8.59 -3.50 -15.69
CA PHE A 13 -7.20 -3.04 -15.67
C PHE A 13 -6.23 -4.20 -15.35
N GLY A 14 -6.55 -5.00 -14.31
CA GLY A 14 -5.76 -6.17 -13.94
C GLY A 14 -5.57 -7.15 -15.08
N GLU A 15 -6.64 -7.45 -15.85
CA GLU A 15 -6.55 -8.32 -17.01
C GLU A 15 -5.74 -7.68 -18.15
N LEU A 16 -5.98 -6.40 -18.46
CA LEU A 16 -5.29 -5.71 -19.55
C LEU A 16 -3.79 -5.53 -19.32
N ILE A 17 -3.35 -5.33 -18.06
CA ILE A 17 -1.93 -5.19 -17.75
C ILE A 17 -1.17 -6.53 -17.89
N GLU A 18 -1.87 -7.66 -17.84
CA GLU A 18 -1.28 -8.97 -18.15
C GLU A 18 -1.14 -9.16 -19.67
N GLU A 19 -2.09 -8.64 -20.45
CA GLU A 19 -2.15 -8.81 -21.91
C GLU A 19 -1.17 -7.89 -22.66
N LYS A 20 -0.96 -6.66 -22.18
CA LYS A 20 -0.14 -5.65 -22.90
C LYS A 20 0.58 -4.69 -21.96
N PRO A 21 1.62 -3.99 -22.45
CA PRO A 21 2.32 -2.96 -21.67
C PRO A 21 1.37 -1.85 -21.25
N PHE A 22 1.58 -1.30 -20.04
CA PHE A 22 0.73 -0.24 -19.46
C PHE A 22 0.53 0.96 -20.41
N ASN A 23 1.61 1.46 -21.02
CA ASN A 23 1.56 2.60 -21.94
C ASN A 23 0.73 2.34 -23.23
N LYS A 24 0.27 1.11 -23.44
CA LYS A 24 -0.65 0.71 -24.52
C LYS A 24 -2.08 0.49 -24.02
N ILE A 25 -2.33 0.58 -22.72
CA ILE A 25 -3.67 0.47 -22.16
C ILE A 25 -4.36 1.83 -22.31
N THR A 26 -5.56 1.84 -22.85
CA THR A 26 -6.36 3.05 -23.04
C THR A 26 -7.65 2.99 -22.21
N ILE A 27 -8.22 4.15 -21.90
CA ILE A 27 -9.55 4.24 -21.25
C ILE A 27 -10.60 3.52 -22.09
N THR A 28 -10.46 3.57 -23.42
CA THR A 28 -11.36 2.86 -24.34
C THR A 28 -11.27 1.34 -24.17
N ASP A 29 -10.07 0.80 -23.97
CA ASP A 29 -9.90 -0.63 -23.70
C ASP A 29 -10.59 -1.04 -22.40
N LEU A 30 -10.35 -0.28 -21.31
CA LEU A 30 -10.95 -0.49 -20.01
C LEU A 30 -12.47 -0.47 -20.09
N THR A 31 -13.03 0.58 -20.66
CA THR A 31 -14.48 0.77 -20.71
C THR A 31 -15.19 -0.26 -21.60
N LYS A 32 -14.58 -0.64 -22.73
CA LYS A 32 -15.07 -1.74 -23.57
C LYS A 32 -15.11 -3.06 -22.82
N LYS A 33 -14.04 -3.38 -22.07
CA LYS A 33 -13.95 -4.64 -21.31
C LYS A 33 -14.99 -4.73 -20.20
N CYS A 34 -15.37 -3.58 -19.61
CA CYS A 34 -16.41 -3.49 -18.58
C CYS A 34 -17.82 -3.27 -19.11
N GLY A 35 -18.02 -3.07 -20.42
CA GLY A 35 -19.32 -2.67 -20.97
C GLY A 35 -19.77 -1.26 -20.53
N LEU A 36 -18.83 -0.37 -20.24
CA LEU A 36 -19.05 1.01 -19.78
C LEU A 36 -18.73 2.01 -20.88
N ASN A 37 -19.17 3.24 -20.71
CA ASN A 37 -18.76 4.36 -21.56
C ASN A 37 -17.63 5.17 -20.95
N ARG A 38 -16.93 5.98 -21.77
CA ARG A 38 -15.80 6.81 -21.31
C ARG A 38 -16.20 7.85 -20.27
N MET A 39 -17.41 8.40 -20.35
CA MET A 39 -17.91 9.37 -19.35
C MET A 39 -18.03 8.74 -17.97
N THR A 40 -18.43 7.45 -17.90
CA THR A 40 -18.48 6.71 -16.65
C THR A 40 -17.10 6.55 -16.02
N PHE A 41 -16.04 6.35 -16.84
CA PHE A 41 -14.67 6.34 -16.37
C PHE A 41 -14.29 7.69 -15.74
N TYR A 42 -14.45 8.78 -16.47
CA TYR A 42 -14.08 10.13 -16.04
C TYR A 42 -14.90 10.64 -14.84
N TYR A 43 -16.08 10.07 -14.61
CA TYR A 43 -16.83 10.35 -13.38
C TYR A 43 -16.13 9.81 -12.11
N HIS A 44 -15.25 8.82 -12.25
CA HIS A 44 -14.61 8.13 -11.13
C HIS A 44 -13.11 8.40 -11.03
N PHE A 45 -12.43 8.63 -12.14
CA PHE A 45 -10.99 8.75 -12.23
C PHE A 45 -10.60 9.73 -13.33
N ASP A 46 -9.62 10.57 -13.07
CA ASP A 46 -9.10 11.51 -14.06
C ASP A 46 -8.29 10.78 -15.14
N ASP A 47 -7.55 9.74 -14.74
CA ASP A 47 -6.74 8.93 -15.64
C ASP A 47 -6.56 7.48 -15.16
N ILE A 48 -5.80 6.69 -15.91
CA ILE A 48 -5.52 5.27 -15.60
C ILE A 48 -4.59 5.14 -14.39
N TYR A 49 -3.73 6.13 -14.15
CA TYR A 49 -2.84 6.13 -12.98
C TYR A 49 -3.65 6.25 -11.69
N GLU A 50 -4.63 7.14 -11.66
CA GLU A 50 -5.52 7.30 -10.50
C GLU A 50 -6.31 6.01 -10.22
N LEU A 51 -6.84 5.35 -11.25
CA LEU A 51 -7.48 4.03 -11.11
C LEU A 51 -6.52 3.00 -10.50
N MET A 52 -5.29 2.94 -10.99
CA MET A 52 -4.28 1.99 -10.52
C MET A 52 -3.89 2.25 -9.06
N ILE A 53 -3.67 3.50 -8.68
CA ILE A 53 -3.33 3.91 -7.32
C ILE A 53 -4.48 3.60 -6.36
N TRP A 54 -5.70 3.96 -6.74
CA TRP A 54 -6.90 3.60 -5.97
C TRP A 54 -7.01 2.09 -5.78
N GLY A 55 -6.67 1.32 -6.81
CA GLY A 55 -6.65 -0.14 -6.76
C GLY A 55 -5.63 -0.67 -5.76
N LEU A 56 -4.40 -0.16 -5.78
CA LEU A 56 -3.35 -0.52 -4.83
C LEU A 56 -3.77 -0.17 -3.39
N GLU A 57 -4.24 1.06 -3.17
CA GLU A 57 -4.70 1.50 -1.86
C GLU A 57 -5.82 0.61 -1.32
N SER A 58 -6.85 0.36 -2.13
CA SER A 58 -7.99 -0.47 -1.73
C SER A 58 -7.56 -1.89 -1.37
N GLN A 59 -6.63 -2.48 -2.12
CA GLN A 59 -6.13 -3.82 -1.87
C GLN A 59 -5.22 -3.88 -0.63
N MET A 60 -4.37 -2.88 -0.41
CA MET A 60 -3.54 -2.79 0.79
C MET A 60 -4.39 -2.67 2.06
N LEU A 61 -5.39 -1.80 2.04
CA LEU A 61 -6.32 -1.63 3.15
C LEU A 61 -7.13 -2.92 3.43
N GLU A 62 -7.53 -3.66 2.39
CA GLU A 62 -8.24 -4.92 2.54
C GLU A 62 -7.35 -6.01 3.17
N VAL A 63 -6.12 -6.15 2.68
CA VAL A 63 -5.15 -7.14 3.17
C VAL A 63 -4.76 -6.91 4.62
N SER A 64 -4.73 -5.65 5.06
CA SER A 64 -4.29 -5.25 6.41
C SER A 64 -5.43 -4.89 7.37
N ARG A 65 -6.69 -4.98 6.93
CA ARG A 65 -7.88 -4.46 7.67
C ARG A 65 -7.92 -4.81 9.14
N ASP A 66 -7.60 -6.06 9.50
CA ASP A 66 -7.72 -6.57 10.87
C ASP A 66 -6.37 -6.57 11.60
N CYS A 67 -5.36 -5.88 11.06
CA CYS A 67 -3.99 -5.94 11.53
C CYS A 67 -3.39 -4.54 11.78
N VAL A 68 -4.20 -3.63 12.31
CA VAL A 68 -3.84 -2.22 12.56
C VAL A 68 -3.68 -1.89 14.04
N ASN A 69 -3.32 -2.88 14.86
CA ASN A 69 -2.98 -2.70 16.27
C ASN A 69 -1.55 -3.18 16.56
N TYR A 70 -1.04 -2.83 17.73
CA TYR A 70 0.35 -3.11 18.10
C TYR A 70 0.68 -4.61 18.13
N GLU A 71 -0.26 -5.46 18.48
CA GLU A 71 -0.02 -6.90 18.60
C GLU A 71 0.06 -7.59 17.22
N ASN A 72 -0.69 -7.11 16.24
CA ASN A 72 -0.86 -7.82 14.96
C ASN A 72 -0.37 -7.10 13.69
N TRP A 73 0.20 -5.88 13.80
CA TRP A 73 0.68 -5.13 12.64
C TRP A 73 1.69 -5.91 11.77
N LYS A 74 2.53 -6.74 12.41
CA LYS A 74 3.49 -7.60 11.69
C LYS A 74 2.81 -8.63 10.81
N THR A 75 1.67 -9.14 11.26
CA THR A 75 0.82 -10.05 10.45
C THR A 75 0.25 -9.32 9.25
N GLY A 76 -0.21 -8.08 9.43
CA GLY A 76 -0.68 -7.23 8.32
C GLY A 76 0.45 -6.96 7.32
N TYR A 77 1.62 -6.60 7.79
CA TYR A 77 2.78 -6.35 6.94
C TYR A 77 3.23 -7.63 6.20
N LEU A 78 3.19 -8.79 6.84
CA LEU A 78 3.46 -10.07 6.22
C LEU A 78 2.47 -10.38 5.07
N ARG A 79 1.19 -10.10 5.28
CA ARG A 79 0.16 -10.25 4.25
C ARG A 79 0.43 -9.37 3.02
N VAL A 80 0.96 -8.16 3.22
CA VAL A 80 1.36 -7.28 2.10
C VAL A 80 2.46 -7.91 1.26
N PHE A 81 3.46 -8.56 1.86
CA PHE A 81 4.50 -9.30 1.13
C PHE A 81 3.92 -10.47 0.34
N TYR A 82 3.05 -11.27 0.97
CA TYR A 82 2.41 -12.40 0.28
C TYR A 82 1.52 -11.95 -0.86
N PHE A 83 0.75 -10.87 -0.68
CA PHE A 83 0.00 -10.24 -1.76
C PHE A 83 0.91 -9.89 -2.96
N GLY A 84 2.09 -9.33 -2.69
CA GLY A 84 3.09 -9.04 -3.71
C GLY A 84 3.61 -10.28 -4.42
N LEU A 85 3.86 -11.39 -3.69
CA LEU A 85 4.31 -12.67 -4.26
C LEU A 85 3.25 -13.32 -5.14
N GLU A 86 2.02 -13.39 -4.67
CA GLU A 86 0.89 -13.96 -5.41
C GLU A 86 0.64 -13.23 -6.73
N ARG A 87 0.89 -11.92 -6.76
CA ARG A 87 0.68 -11.04 -7.93
C ARG A 87 1.99 -10.50 -8.51
N LYS A 88 3.05 -11.29 -8.44
CA LYS A 88 4.43 -10.88 -8.76
C LYS A 88 4.57 -10.19 -10.11
N THR A 89 3.95 -10.73 -11.16
CA THR A 89 4.00 -10.16 -12.51
C THR A 89 3.28 -8.81 -12.57
N TYR A 90 2.11 -8.71 -11.98
CA TYR A 90 1.31 -7.49 -11.88
C TYR A 90 2.07 -6.39 -11.12
N ILE A 91 2.56 -6.70 -9.92
CA ILE A 91 3.31 -5.74 -9.08
C ILE A 91 4.57 -5.26 -9.79
N LYS A 92 5.33 -6.16 -10.42
CA LYS A 92 6.52 -5.76 -11.19
C LYS A 92 6.19 -4.80 -12.34
N LYS A 93 5.10 -5.04 -13.07
CA LYS A 93 4.67 -4.16 -14.16
C LYS A 93 4.27 -2.78 -13.62
N ILE A 94 3.57 -2.70 -12.49
CA ILE A 94 3.25 -1.43 -11.84
C ILE A 94 4.54 -0.67 -11.47
N PHE A 95 5.47 -1.32 -10.78
CA PHE A 95 6.74 -0.72 -10.38
C PHE A 95 7.63 -0.26 -11.53
N GLN A 96 7.49 -0.87 -12.72
CA GLN A 96 8.21 -0.45 -13.93
C GLN A 96 7.54 0.72 -14.66
N THR A 97 6.30 1.02 -14.31
CA THR A 97 5.44 1.94 -15.06
C THR A 97 5.27 3.28 -14.37
N ILE A 98 5.16 3.26 -13.03
CA ILE A 98 4.99 4.47 -12.23
C ILE A 98 6.36 5.05 -11.92
N GLU A 99 6.48 6.38 -11.97
CA GLU A 99 7.63 7.07 -11.39
C GLU A 99 7.73 6.70 -9.91
N GLN A 100 8.91 6.24 -9.52
CA GLN A 100 9.15 5.67 -8.18
C GLN A 100 8.74 6.65 -7.07
N GLU A 101 8.99 7.93 -7.23
CA GLU A 101 8.63 8.98 -6.29
C GLU A 101 7.12 9.06 -6.04
N HIS A 102 6.30 9.00 -7.09
CA HIS A 102 4.85 9.00 -6.97
C HIS A 102 4.35 7.75 -6.25
N LEU A 103 4.86 6.57 -6.63
CA LEU A 103 4.48 5.31 -5.98
C LEU A 103 4.82 5.32 -4.49
N GLU A 104 6.04 5.72 -4.12
CA GLU A 104 6.49 5.80 -2.74
C GLU A 104 5.66 6.80 -1.93
N HIS A 105 5.32 7.96 -2.51
CA HIS A 105 4.46 8.94 -1.86
C HIS A 105 3.09 8.35 -1.47
N TYR A 106 2.43 7.62 -2.39
CA TYR A 106 1.14 6.99 -2.10
C TYR A 106 1.25 5.86 -1.08
N LEU A 107 2.25 5.00 -1.21
CA LEU A 107 2.49 3.91 -0.27
C LEU A 107 2.78 4.45 1.14
N ASN A 108 3.57 5.53 1.25
CA ASN A 108 3.87 6.18 2.52
C ASN A 108 2.62 6.76 3.18
N LYS A 109 1.70 7.39 2.43
CA LYS A 109 0.42 7.87 3.00
C LYS A 109 -0.44 6.75 3.58
N ILE A 110 -0.46 5.59 2.91
CA ILE A 110 -1.20 4.41 3.41
C ILE A 110 -0.53 3.88 4.67
N ALA A 111 0.79 3.69 4.63
CA ALA A 111 1.56 3.15 5.74
C ALA A 111 1.51 4.08 6.98
N GLU A 112 1.61 5.40 6.78
CA GLU A 112 1.51 6.39 7.87
C GLU A 112 0.19 6.27 8.63
N ARG A 113 -0.95 6.21 7.94
CA ARG A 113 -2.27 6.03 8.57
C ARG A 113 -2.35 4.73 9.37
N MET A 114 -1.78 3.65 8.84
CA MET A 114 -1.78 2.35 9.51
C MET A 114 -0.87 2.35 10.74
N VAL A 115 0.33 2.92 10.64
CA VAL A 115 1.28 3.02 11.76
C VAL A 115 0.74 3.95 12.83
N LEU A 116 0.10 5.06 12.47
CA LEU A 116 -0.54 5.96 13.43
C LEU A 116 -1.58 5.23 14.27
N ALA A 117 -2.44 4.42 13.66
CA ALA A 117 -3.41 3.61 14.38
C ALA A 117 -2.74 2.59 15.34
N VAL A 118 -1.59 2.02 14.95
CA VAL A 118 -0.80 1.12 15.80
C VAL A 118 -0.19 1.86 17.01
N ILE A 119 0.28 3.09 16.79
CA ILE A 119 0.84 3.94 17.87
C ILE A 119 -0.28 4.36 18.83
N GLU A 120 -1.43 4.78 18.32
CA GLU A 120 -2.59 5.16 19.13
C GLU A 120 -3.09 3.99 19.99
N ASP A 121 -3.17 2.79 19.43
CA ASP A 121 -3.55 1.57 20.17
C ASP A 121 -2.56 1.28 21.32
N LYS A 122 -1.27 1.46 21.06
CA LYS A 122 -0.23 1.21 22.09
C LYS A 122 -0.11 2.31 23.13
N CYS A 123 -0.25 3.57 22.73
CA CYS A 123 -0.10 4.71 23.66
C CYS A 123 -1.11 4.66 24.80
N GLY A 124 -2.35 4.24 24.53
CA GLY A 124 -3.42 4.23 25.52
C GLY A 124 -3.57 5.60 26.20
N SER A 125 -3.31 5.65 27.53
CA SER A 125 -3.32 6.87 28.33
C SER A 125 -1.96 7.61 28.39
N ASN A 126 -0.90 7.06 27.82
CA ASN A 126 0.42 7.72 27.76
C ASN A 126 0.40 8.80 26.68
N MET A 127 0.71 10.03 27.09
CA MET A 127 0.57 11.21 26.24
C MET A 127 1.84 11.47 25.42
N LEU A 128 1.99 10.76 24.31
CA LEU A 128 2.85 11.27 23.23
C LEU A 128 2.16 12.48 22.60
N SER A 129 2.90 13.56 22.32
CA SER A 129 2.32 14.70 21.61
C SER A 129 1.82 14.30 20.23
N GLU A 130 0.83 15.00 19.69
CA GLU A 130 0.31 14.71 18.34
C GLU A 130 1.41 14.87 17.27
N ASP A 131 2.31 15.84 17.44
CA ASP A 131 3.45 16.05 16.54
C ASP A 131 4.43 14.87 16.60
N ASP A 132 4.74 14.34 17.78
CA ASP A 132 5.63 13.19 17.94
C ASP A 132 4.99 11.89 17.45
N LYS A 133 3.69 11.71 17.64
CA LYS A 133 2.95 10.58 17.06
C LYS A 133 3.05 10.61 15.53
N LEU A 134 2.79 11.77 14.92
CA LEU A 134 2.84 11.92 13.49
C LEU A 134 4.26 11.71 12.94
N PHE A 135 5.26 12.30 13.58
CA PHE A 135 6.66 12.15 13.19
C PHE A 135 7.12 10.69 13.29
N THR A 136 6.76 10.00 14.38
CA THR A 136 7.07 8.58 14.56
C THR A 136 6.37 7.71 13.53
N ALA A 137 5.09 7.99 13.25
CA ALA A 137 4.32 7.27 12.24
C ALA A 137 4.93 7.44 10.84
N GLN A 138 5.31 8.66 10.46
CA GLN A 138 5.97 8.94 9.18
C GLN A 138 7.30 8.24 9.07
N THR A 139 8.13 8.31 10.12
CA THR A 139 9.44 7.64 10.13
C THR A 139 9.31 6.13 9.95
N CYS A 140 8.40 5.49 10.70
CA CYS A 140 8.12 4.07 10.56
C CYS A 140 7.57 3.72 9.17
N ALA A 141 6.69 4.56 8.61
CA ALA A 141 6.14 4.38 7.27
C ALA A 141 7.24 4.38 6.20
N TYR A 142 8.17 5.34 6.25
CA TYR A 142 9.32 5.36 5.34
C TYR A 142 10.16 4.09 5.40
N VAL A 143 10.39 3.56 6.60
CA VAL A 143 11.13 2.30 6.77
C VAL A 143 10.36 1.12 6.16
N LEU A 144 9.06 1.00 6.45
CA LEU A 144 8.21 -0.08 5.93
C LEU A 144 8.14 -0.05 4.40
N VAL A 145 7.84 1.12 3.84
CA VAL A 145 7.72 1.30 2.39
C VAL A 145 9.05 1.12 1.69
N GLY A 146 10.13 1.71 2.20
CA GLY A 146 11.47 1.57 1.62
C GLY A 146 11.94 0.11 1.57
N ILE A 147 11.65 -0.67 2.61
CA ILE A 147 11.96 -2.12 2.64
C ILE A 147 11.11 -2.87 1.61
N LEU A 148 9.81 -2.58 1.52
CA LEU A 148 8.90 -3.22 0.56
C LEU A 148 9.31 -2.90 -0.90
N VAL A 149 9.56 -1.64 -1.21
CA VAL A 149 10.00 -1.18 -2.54
C VAL A 149 11.34 -1.82 -2.91
N SER A 150 12.30 -1.82 -2.00
CA SER A 150 13.61 -2.47 -2.21
C SER A 150 13.46 -3.97 -2.46
N TRP A 151 12.60 -4.66 -1.72
CA TRP A 151 12.34 -6.08 -1.90
C TRP A 151 11.71 -6.39 -3.27
N VAL A 152 10.73 -5.59 -3.70
CA VAL A 152 10.12 -5.72 -5.04
C VAL A 152 11.17 -5.49 -6.13
N SER A 153 11.96 -4.41 -6.04
CA SER A 153 12.99 -4.03 -7.02
C SER A 153 14.09 -5.09 -7.15
N ARG A 154 14.42 -5.78 -6.05
CA ARG A 154 15.38 -6.91 -6.05
C ARG A 154 14.76 -8.23 -6.51
N GLY A 155 13.52 -8.24 -6.96
CA GLY A 155 12.84 -9.39 -7.55
C GLY A 155 12.15 -10.30 -6.57
N MET A 156 11.87 -9.83 -5.33
CA MET A 156 11.12 -10.59 -4.32
C MET A 156 11.78 -11.93 -3.95
N LYS A 157 13.12 -11.92 -3.75
CA LYS A 157 13.91 -13.15 -3.53
C LYS A 157 13.95 -13.58 -2.07
N GLU A 158 13.94 -12.63 -1.14
CA GLU A 158 14.02 -12.90 0.29
C GLU A 158 12.66 -13.35 0.83
N ALA A 159 12.67 -14.29 1.76
CA ALA A 159 11.44 -14.78 2.38
C ALA A 159 10.75 -13.68 3.19
N PRO A 160 9.44 -13.47 3.00
CA PRO A 160 8.65 -12.44 3.70
C PRO A 160 8.82 -12.49 5.22
N GLU A 161 8.87 -13.67 5.81
CA GLU A 161 9.00 -13.87 7.26
C GLU A 161 10.32 -13.30 7.80
N ILE A 162 11.40 -13.41 7.02
CA ILE A 162 12.71 -12.87 7.40
C ILE A 162 12.65 -11.33 7.37
N MET A 163 12.06 -10.78 6.31
CA MET A 163 11.90 -9.33 6.15
C MET A 163 11.08 -8.75 7.30
N VAL A 164 9.90 -9.31 7.56
CA VAL A 164 9.00 -8.84 8.61
C VAL A 164 9.61 -8.99 10.00
N ARG A 165 10.26 -10.12 10.29
CA ARG A 165 10.92 -10.34 11.58
C ARG A 165 12.04 -9.33 11.85
N ARG A 166 12.87 -9.02 10.83
CA ARG A 166 13.98 -8.05 10.96
C ARG A 166 13.44 -6.63 11.15
N THR A 167 12.49 -6.24 10.31
CA THR A 167 11.85 -4.92 10.38
C THR A 167 11.13 -4.74 11.71
N GLY A 168 10.36 -5.74 12.13
CA GLY A 168 9.58 -5.69 13.35
C GLY A 168 10.43 -5.43 14.59
N ARG A 169 11.58 -6.11 14.73
CA ARG A 169 12.48 -5.88 15.88
C ARG A 169 13.01 -4.45 15.96
N LEU A 170 13.21 -3.80 14.80
CA LEU A 170 13.69 -2.41 14.76
C LEU A 170 12.55 -1.44 15.10
N LEU A 171 11.39 -1.61 14.49
CA LEU A 171 10.26 -0.70 14.64
C LEU A 171 9.61 -0.80 16.04
N ASP A 172 9.48 -2.01 16.61
CA ASP A 172 9.00 -2.16 17.99
C ASP A 172 9.88 -1.32 18.94
N GLY A 173 11.21 -1.44 18.82
CA GLY A 173 12.13 -0.67 19.65
C GLY A 173 12.07 0.85 19.42
N MET A 174 11.77 1.30 18.20
CA MET A 174 11.58 2.73 17.91
C MET A 174 10.28 3.26 18.53
N ILE A 175 9.18 2.55 18.36
CA ILE A 175 7.86 2.93 18.91
C ILE A 175 7.92 2.92 20.44
N ASP A 176 8.52 1.89 21.03
CA ASP A 176 8.67 1.79 22.49
C ASP A 176 9.46 2.95 23.09
N ARG A 177 10.55 3.35 22.44
CA ARG A 177 11.33 4.50 22.88
C ARG A 177 10.56 5.81 22.71
N ALA A 178 9.93 6.03 21.58
CA ALA A 178 9.15 7.24 21.36
C ALA A 178 8.06 7.44 22.43
N ILE A 179 7.42 6.34 22.87
CA ILE A 179 6.38 6.39 23.91
C ILE A 179 6.97 6.57 25.32
N ASN A 180 8.11 5.94 25.63
CA ASN A 180 8.67 5.92 26.99
C ASN A 180 9.61 7.10 27.27
N GLU A 181 10.19 7.74 26.26
CA GLU A 181 11.13 8.85 26.37
C GLU A 181 10.48 10.21 26.02
N SER A 182 9.15 10.26 25.86
CA SER A 182 8.41 11.53 25.69
C SER A 182 8.45 12.30 27.02
N GLU A 183 9.21 13.41 27.03
CA GLU A 183 9.28 14.37 28.12
C GLU A 183 8.05 15.30 28.19
#